data_cf806500ab1ae1b6e575372d29c44273
#
_entry.id   cf806500ab1ae1b6e575372d29c44273
#
_cell.length_a   1.000
_cell.length_b   1.000
_cell.length_c   1.000
_cell.angle_alpha   90.00
_cell.angle_beta   90.00
_cell.angle_gamma   90.00
#
_symmetry.space_group_name_H-M   'P 1'
#
loop_
_entity.id
_entity.type
_entity.pdbx_description
1 polymer ?
#
loop_
_entity_poly.entity_id
_entity_poly.type
_entity_poly.pdbx_seq_one_letter_code
_entity_poly.pdbx_strand_id
1 'polypeptide(L)'
;MVVVGVTRAASGPVPVRRGSTERGFRVKNDSCAQTGATVGTAGVAMASLLAMQEFESDAQQDREARRHGEAMLDELSELHLALLGADGPDLGRLAKLVERPVTTSDPGLAGVLRAVRLRAGLELARRARDASM
;
A
#
# COMPACT_ATOMS: atom_id res chain seq x y z
N MET A 1 -41.98 -35.19 -9.16
CA MET A 1 -40.50 -35.28 -9.29
C MET A 1 -40.15 -34.61 -10.61
N VAL A 2 -39.78 -33.31 -10.55
CA VAL A 2 -39.49 -32.48 -11.72
C VAL A 2 -38.00 -32.20 -11.74
N VAL A 3 -37.31 -32.73 -12.76
CA VAL A 3 -35.90 -32.54 -12.99
C VAL A 3 -35.71 -31.29 -13.85
N VAL A 4 -35.16 -30.22 -13.29
CA VAL A 4 -34.81 -28.98 -14.01
C VAL A 4 -33.45 -29.19 -14.67
N GLY A 5 -33.47 -29.22 -16.02
CA GLY A 5 -32.26 -29.34 -16.84
C GLY A 5 -31.44 -28.06 -16.82
N VAL A 6 -30.14 -28.19 -16.44
CA VAL A 6 -29.16 -27.13 -16.54
C VAL A 6 -28.65 -27.06 -17.97
N THR A 7 -28.99 -25.98 -18.68
CA THR A 7 -28.45 -25.67 -20.01
C THR A 7 -27.06 -25.07 -19.89
N ARG A 8 -26.07 -25.82 -20.36
CA ARG A 8 -24.65 -25.42 -20.42
C ARG A 8 -24.45 -24.45 -21.59
N ALA A 9 -24.23 -23.15 -21.27
CA ALA A 9 -23.85 -22.17 -22.26
C ALA A 9 -22.42 -22.39 -22.73
N ALA A 10 -22.25 -22.63 -24.03
CA ALA A 10 -20.96 -22.77 -24.69
C ALA A 10 -20.29 -21.39 -24.80
N SER A 11 -19.20 -21.19 -24.10
CA SER A 11 -18.31 -20.02 -24.25
C SER A 11 -17.47 -20.21 -25.53
N GLY A 12 -17.76 -19.43 -26.57
CA GLY A 12 -16.94 -19.35 -27.77
C GLY A 12 -15.63 -18.61 -27.51
N PRO A 13 -14.54 -18.91 -28.25
CA PRO A 13 -13.26 -18.27 -28.07
C PRO A 13 -13.31 -16.82 -28.58
N VAL A 14 -12.96 -15.89 -27.71
CA VAL A 14 -12.79 -14.46 -28.02
C VAL A 14 -11.50 -14.28 -28.84
N PRO A 15 -11.54 -13.68 -30.04
CA PRO A 15 -10.32 -13.43 -30.81
C PRO A 15 -9.50 -12.32 -30.15
N VAL A 16 -8.31 -12.68 -29.68
CA VAL A 16 -7.30 -11.73 -29.21
C VAL A 16 -6.78 -10.94 -30.42
N ARG A 17 -7.24 -9.71 -30.58
CA ARG A 17 -6.64 -8.75 -31.51
C ARG A 17 -5.26 -8.36 -30.99
N ARG A 18 -4.22 -8.92 -31.57
CA ARG A 18 -2.86 -8.39 -31.51
C ARG A 18 -2.82 -7.05 -32.24
N GLY A 19 -3.02 -5.98 -31.54
CA GLY A 19 -2.71 -4.64 -31.99
C GLY A 19 -1.24 -4.35 -31.69
N SER A 20 -0.35 -4.61 -32.66
CA SER A 20 1.01 -4.07 -32.67
C SER A 20 0.93 -2.58 -32.97
N THR A 21 0.92 -1.75 -31.94
CA THR A 21 1.22 -0.33 -32.05
C THR A 21 2.66 -0.13 -31.61
N GLU A 22 3.57 -0.29 -32.57
CA GLU A 22 4.87 0.36 -32.54
C GLU A 22 4.63 1.89 -32.53
N ARG A 23 4.45 2.45 -31.36
CA ARG A 23 4.63 3.89 -31.18
C ARG A 23 6.10 4.12 -30.92
N GLY A 24 6.88 4.15 -32.03
CA GLY A 24 8.19 4.71 -32.02
C GLY A 24 8.15 6.13 -31.48
N PHE A 25 8.86 6.38 -30.41
CA PHE A 25 9.09 7.71 -29.86
C PHE A 25 9.89 8.50 -30.89
N ARG A 26 9.23 9.21 -31.80
CA ARG A 26 9.86 10.16 -32.70
C ARG A 26 10.12 11.44 -31.93
N VAL A 27 11.35 11.59 -31.49
CA VAL A 27 11.89 12.89 -31.08
C VAL A 27 11.98 13.73 -32.36
N LYS A 28 11.08 14.67 -32.55
CA LYS A 28 11.27 15.72 -33.54
C LYS A 28 12.43 16.59 -33.08
N ASN A 29 13.58 16.39 -33.72
CA ASN A 29 14.67 17.36 -33.68
C ASN A 29 14.23 18.56 -34.52
N ASP A 30 13.48 19.45 -33.94
CA ASP A 30 13.35 20.80 -34.49
C ASP A 30 14.65 21.54 -34.15
N SER A 31 15.52 21.57 -35.14
CA SER A 31 16.65 22.49 -35.19
C SER A 31 16.12 23.93 -35.04
N CYS A 32 16.07 24.44 -33.83
CA CYS A 32 15.90 25.85 -33.60
C CYS A 32 17.26 26.42 -33.21
N ALA A 33 17.68 27.36 -34.08
CA ALA A 33 18.92 28.07 -34.05
C ALA A 33 19.23 28.70 -32.69
N GLN A 34 20.54 28.58 -32.39
CA GLN A 34 21.31 29.35 -31.42
C GLN A 34 20.75 30.72 -31.07
N THR A 35 20.51 30.94 -29.78
CA THR A 35 20.86 32.20 -29.15
C THR A 35 21.19 31.92 -27.69
N GLY A 36 22.39 32.31 -27.26
CA GLY A 36 23.03 31.95 -26.01
C GLY A 36 22.24 32.32 -24.75
N ALA A 37 22.14 31.36 -23.88
CA ALA A 37 22.09 31.52 -22.44
C ALA A 37 22.35 30.12 -21.80
N THR A 38 23.58 29.85 -21.45
CA THR A 38 24.04 28.66 -20.72
C THR A 38 23.68 28.70 -19.24
N VAL A 39 22.46 29.05 -18.89
CA VAL A 39 22.00 29.12 -17.48
C VAL A 39 20.91 28.07 -17.19
N GLY A 40 20.37 27.35 -18.18
CA GLY A 40 19.17 26.51 -18.01
C GLY A 40 19.40 25.04 -17.63
N THR A 41 20.53 24.45 -18.01
CA THR A 41 20.73 22.98 -17.87
C THR A 41 21.09 22.51 -16.45
N ALA A 42 21.81 23.32 -15.70
CA ALA A 42 22.17 22.97 -14.31
C ALA A 42 20.94 22.99 -13.38
N GLY A 43 20.01 23.95 -13.57
CA GLY A 43 18.78 24.05 -12.77
C GLY A 43 17.82 22.88 -13.02
N VAL A 44 17.68 22.43 -14.26
CA VAL A 44 16.82 21.30 -14.62
C VAL A 44 17.37 19.98 -14.09
N ALA A 45 18.69 19.78 -14.15
CA ALA A 45 19.35 18.59 -13.59
C ALA A 45 19.21 18.52 -12.06
N MET A 46 19.37 19.64 -11.35
CA MET A 46 19.19 19.71 -9.90
C MET A 46 17.73 19.47 -9.48
N ALA A 47 16.76 20.02 -10.18
CA ALA A 47 15.36 19.77 -9.91
C ALA A 47 14.98 18.31 -10.14
N SER A 48 15.54 17.67 -11.16
CA SER A 48 15.33 16.24 -11.44
C SER A 48 15.94 15.34 -10.36
N LEU A 49 17.12 15.67 -9.84
CA LEU A 49 17.74 14.93 -8.73
C LEU A 49 16.95 15.05 -7.43
N LEU A 50 16.47 16.25 -7.11
CA LEU A 50 15.62 16.48 -5.94
C LEU A 50 14.30 15.71 -6.04
N ALA A 51 13.65 15.72 -7.19
CA ALA A 51 12.44 14.93 -7.43
C ALA A 51 12.68 13.42 -7.26
N MET A 52 13.82 12.89 -7.71
CA MET A 52 14.18 11.49 -7.49
C MET A 52 14.38 11.18 -6.00
N GLN A 53 14.99 12.07 -5.23
CA GLN A 53 15.19 11.90 -3.78
C GLN A 53 13.85 11.92 -3.03
N GLU A 54 12.91 12.77 -3.42
CA GLU A 54 11.56 12.79 -2.85
C GLU A 54 10.83 11.47 -3.13
N PHE A 55 10.87 10.95 -4.35
CA PHE A 55 10.28 9.64 -4.69
C PHE A 55 10.88 8.48 -3.90
N GLU A 56 12.19 8.46 -3.68
CA GLU A 56 12.84 7.43 -2.87
C GLU A 56 12.43 7.53 -1.39
N SER A 57 12.31 8.75 -0.87
CA SER A 57 11.85 9.01 0.49
C SER A 57 10.42 8.51 0.71
N ASP A 58 9.51 8.82 -0.22
CA ASP A 58 8.11 8.40 -0.18
C ASP A 58 7.98 6.87 -0.26
N ALA A 59 8.71 6.25 -1.18
CA ALA A 59 8.74 4.80 -1.30
C ALA A 59 9.29 4.11 -0.04
N GLN A 60 10.25 4.71 0.63
CA GLN A 60 10.79 4.20 1.87
C GLN A 60 9.78 4.32 3.02
N GLN A 61 9.11 5.46 3.12
CA GLN A 61 8.03 5.68 4.11
C GLN A 61 6.90 4.66 3.93
N ASP A 62 6.47 4.42 2.70
CA ASP A 62 5.42 3.45 2.40
C ASP A 62 5.82 2.02 2.74
N ARG A 63 7.09 1.64 2.53
CA ARG A 63 7.61 0.33 2.95
C ARG A 63 7.60 0.18 4.47
N GLU A 64 8.01 1.20 5.20
CA GLU A 64 7.99 1.20 6.67
C GLU A 64 6.57 1.15 7.20
N ALA A 65 5.67 1.91 6.59
CA ALA A 65 4.26 1.93 6.92
C ALA A 65 3.60 0.55 6.72
N ARG A 66 3.91 -0.14 5.62
CA ARG A 66 3.44 -1.51 5.36
C ARG A 66 3.95 -2.49 6.41
N ARG A 67 5.25 -2.51 6.68
CA ARG A 67 5.85 -3.38 7.71
C ARG A 67 5.22 -3.15 9.09
N HIS A 68 4.93 -1.89 9.41
CA HIS A 68 4.26 -1.57 10.65
C HIS A 68 2.82 -2.09 10.69
N GLY A 69 2.08 -1.97 9.59
CA GLY A 69 0.74 -2.54 9.45
C GLY A 69 0.71 -4.05 9.56
N GLU A 70 1.65 -4.72 8.90
CA GLU A 70 1.84 -6.18 8.97
C GLU A 70 2.12 -6.61 10.41
N ALA A 71 3.04 -5.94 11.11
CA ALA A 71 3.34 -6.25 12.51
C ALA A 71 2.11 -6.08 13.42
N MET A 72 1.26 -5.08 13.20
CA MET A 72 0.01 -4.94 13.96
C MET A 72 -0.98 -6.07 13.66
N LEU A 73 -1.06 -6.54 12.42
CA LEU A 73 -1.93 -7.67 12.04
C LEU A 73 -1.45 -8.98 12.64
N ASP A 74 -0.13 -9.20 12.69
CA ASP A 74 0.48 -10.38 13.30
C ASP A 74 0.16 -10.42 14.80
N GLU A 75 0.36 -9.30 15.52
CA GLU A 75 0.02 -9.21 16.95
C GLU A 75 -1.48 -9.40 17.21
N LEU A 76 -2.35 -8.89 16.33
CA LEU A 76 -3.80 -9.15 16.42
C LEU A 76 -4.12 -10.62 16.19
N SER A 77 -3.41 -11.29 15.30
CA SER A 77 -3.58 -12.73 15.04
C SER A 77 -3.10 -13.56 16.23
N GLU A 78 -1.97 -13.22 16.81
CA GLU A 78 -1.46 -13.85 18.05
C GLU A 78 -2.44 -13.64 19.21
N LEU A 79 -3.00 -12.43 19.34
CA LEU A 79 -4.05 -12.13 20.31
C LEU A 79 -5.26 -13.06 20.14
N HIS A 80 -5.73 -13.27 18.91
CA HIS A 80 -6.85 -14.15 18.63
C HIS A 80 -6.54 -15.61 19.01
N LEU A 81 -5.34 -16.08 18.69
CA LEU A 81 -4.90 -17.43 19.06
C LEU A 81 -4.79 -17.60 20.58
N ALA A 82 -4.24 -16.63 21.29
CA ALA A 82 -4.13 -16.66 22.75
C ALA A 82 -5.52 -16.68 23.44
N LEU A 83 -6.52 -16.06 22.82
CA LEU A 83 -7.90 -16.11 23.32
C LEU A 83 -8.59 -17.45 23.17
N LEU A 84 -8.12 -18.27 22.22
CA LEU A 84 -8.59 -19.64 22.00
C LEU A 84 -7.81 -20.64 22.87
N GLY A 85 -6.64 -20.24 23.37
CA GLY A 85 -5.79 -21.03 24.28
C GLY A 85 -5.99 -20.67 25.74
N ALA A 86 -5.24 -21.36 26.59
CA ALA A 86 -5.24 -21.13 28.04
C ALA A 86 -4.27 -20.02 28.48
N ASP A 87 -3.38 -19.58 27.58
CA ASP A 87 -2.36 -18.57 27.86
C ASP A 87 -2.91 -17.16 27.66
N GLY A 88 -2.67 -16.29 28.63
CA GLY A 88 -3.09 -14.89 28.54
C GLY A 88 -2.25 -14.16 27.45
N PRO A 89 -2.90 -13.31 26.62
CA PRO A 89 -2.21 -12.60 25.55
C PRO A 89 -1.27 -11.51 26.09
N ASP A 90 -0.07 -11.38 25.48
CA ASP A 90 0.81 -10.24 25.73
C ASP A 90 0.33 -9.02 24.93
N LEU A 91 -0.27 -8.05 25.62
CA LEU A 91 -0.78 -6.81 25.03
C LEU A 91 0.26 -5.72 24.89
N GLY A 92 1.44 -5.88 25.52
CA GLY A 92 2.45 -4.84 25.57
C GLY A 92 3.06 -4.48 24.21
N ARG A 93 3.24 -5.47 23.34
CA ARG A 93 3.76 -5.27 21.98
C ARG A 93 2.74 -4.56 21.11
N LEU A 94 1.48 -5.01 21.14
CA LEU A 94 0.39 -4.39 20.38
C LEU A 94 0.18 -2.93 20.81
N ALA A 95 0.21 -2.64 22.12
CA ALA A 95 0.07 -1.27 22.63
C ALA A 95 1.17 -0.34 22.09
N LYS A 96 2.44 -0.79 22.09
CA LYS A 96 3.56 -0.02 21.53
C LYS A 96 3.41 0.26 20.05
N LEU A 97 2.90 -0.72 19.27
CA LEU A 97 2.65 -0.53 17.85
C LEU A 97 1.52 0.48 17.60
N VAL A 98 0.45 0.44 18.38
CA VAL A 98 -0.67 1.39 18.26
C VAL A 98 -0.26 2.82 18.62
N GLU A 99 0.63 3.00 19.60
CA GLU A 99 1.13 4.32 20.00
C GLU A 99 2.10 4.95 18.99
N ARG A 100 2.83 4.12 18.24
CA ARG A 100 3.82 4.61 17.27
C ARG A 100 3.12 5.32 16.09
N PRO A 101 3.40 6.61 15.85
CA PRO A 101 2.91 7.31 14.66
C PRO A 101 3.63 6.77 13.42
N VAL A 102 2.87 6.52 12.36
CA VAL A 102 3.40 6.12 11.06
C VAL A 102 2.77 7.00 9.99
N THR A 103 3.61 7.56 9.15
CA THR A 103 3.22 8.36 8.00
C THR A 103 3.43 7.58 6.71
N THR A 104 2.62 7.84 5.71
CA THR A 104 2.70 7.24 4.38
C THR A 104 2.25 8.29 3.36
N SER A 105 2.84 8.28 2.18
CA SER A 105 2.44 9.12 1.05
C SER A 105 1.26 8.54 0.28
N ASP A 106 1.03 7.22 0.37
CA ASP A 106 -0.10 6.54 -0.27
C ASP A 106 -1.40 6.70 0.55
N PRO A 107 -2.42 7.41 0.02
CA PRO A 107 -3.71 7.59 0.71
C PRO A 107 -4.48 6.30 0.92
N GLY A 108 -4.31 5.30 0.03
CA GLY A 108 -4.92 3.98 0.18
C GLY A 108 -4.33 3.24 1.38
N LEU A 109 -3.01 3.20 1.47
CA LEU A 109 -2.30 2.61 2.61
C LEU A 109 -2.63 3.32 3.92
N ALA A 110 -2.71 4.66 3.91
CA ALA A 110 -3.14 5.45 5.08
C ALA A 110 -4.52 5.04 5.61
N GLY A 111 -5.47 4.78 4.70
CA GLY A 111 -6.81 4.31 5.03
C GLY A 111 -6.79 2.95 5.72
N VAL A 112 -6.03 2.00 5.17
CA VAL A 112 -5.88 0.65 5.73
C VAL A 112 -5.22 0.69 7.10
N LEU A 113 -4.11 1.42 7.24
CA LEU A 113 -3.40 1.56 8.53
C LEU A 113 -4.28 2.16 9.62
N ARG A 114 -5.10 3.16 9.27
CA ARG A 114 -6.07 3.75 10.21
C ARG A 114 -7.09 2.72 10.67
N ALA A 115 -7.61 1.89 9.77
CA ALA A 115 -8.57 0.85 10.10
C ALA A 115 -7.97 -0.23 11.02
N VAL A 116 -6.75 -0.70 10.70
CA VAL A 116 -6.03 -1.69 11.51
C VAL A 116 -5.72 -1.12 12.90
N ARG A 117 -5.22 0.11 12.98
CA ARG A 117 -4.94 0.80 14.25
C ARG A 117 -6.18 0.97 15.12
N LEU A 118 -7.31 1.35 14.50
CA LEU A 118 -8.57 1.46 15.22
C LEU A 118 -9.01 0.11 15.80
N ARG A 119 -8.90 -0.96 15.02
CA ARG A 119 -9.21 -2.31 15.46
C ARG A 119 -8.34 -2.73 16.64
N ALA A 120 -7.02 -2.54 16.54
CA ALA A 120 -6.08 -2.85 17.61
C ALA A 120 -6.40 -2.06 18.89
N GLY A 121 -6.69 -0.77 18.75
CA GLY A 121 -7.09 0.08 19.89
C GLY A 121 -8.38 -0.40 20.58
N LEU A 122 -9.35 -0.84 19.79
CA LEU A 122 -10.60 -1.41 20.35
C LEU A 122 -10.35 -2.70 21.13
N GLU A 123 -9.49 -3.59 20.61
CA GLU A 123 -9.15 -4.83 21.32
C GLU A 123 -8.39 -4.56 22.62
N LEU A 124 -7.44 -3.61 22.62
CA LEU A 124 -6.76 -3.16 23.84
C LEU A 124 -7.73 -2.59 24.88
N ALA A 125 -8.67 -1.74 24.45
CA ALA A 125 -9.66 -1.14 25.35
C ALA A 125 -10.63 -2.19 25.93
N ARG A 126 -10.97 -3.21 25.16
CA ARG A 126 -11.78 -4.36 25.66
C ARG A 126 -11.05 -5.10 26.76
N ARG A 127 -9.76 -5.44 26.53
CA ARG A 127 -8.96 -6.17 27.51
C ARG A 127 -8.70 -5.39 28.78
N ALA A 128 -8.47 -4.07 28.65
CA ALA A 128 -8.32 -3.22 29.82
C ALA A 128 -9.57 -3.21 30.71
N ARG A 129 -10.77 -3.29 30.11
CA ARG A 129 -12.03 -3.41 30.86
C ARG A 129 -12.19 -4.76 31.53
N ASP A 130 -11.89 -5.84 30.80
CA ASP A 130 -11.98 -7.20 31.33
C ASP A 130 -11.04 -7.43 32.52
N ALA A 131 -9.86 -6.80 32.49
CA ALA A 131 -8.88 -6.86 33.58
C ALA A 131 -9.25 -6.01 34.80
N SER A 132 -10.23 -5.10 34.66
CA SER A 132 -10.68 -4.20 35.73
C SER A 132 -11.89 -4.74 36.51
N MET A 133 -12.48 -5.84 36.07
CA MET A 133 -13.60 -6.54 36.70
C MET A 133 -13.14 -7.66 37.60
#